data_13059ec074b957295abb5f39699a7c50
#
_entry.id   13059ec074b957295abb5f39699a7c50
#
_cell.length_a   1.000
_cell.length_b   1.000
_cell.length_c   1.000
_cell.angle_alpha   90.00
_cell.angle_beta   90.00
_cell.angle_gamma   90.00
#
_symmetry.space_group_name_H-M   'P 1'
#
loop_
_entity.id
_entity.type
_entity.pdbx_description
1 polymer ?
#
loop_
_entity_poly.entity_id
_entity_poly.type
_entity_poly.pdbx_seq_one_letter_code
_entity_poly.pdbx_strand_id
1 'polypeptide(L)'
;MDIAARLEAVEADITTLAIDAIVNAANSHLMPGGGVDGAIRKRAGRELDDELRRAGFCAEGDALITPGYRLPAAYVIHTVAPVWAGGKERPAQEQTLARCYANALKLADENNIRTIAFPSIGTGAYRWPTDVAAKIAFDTVVGHLKRSDVQSTVTFCCFARADRERYAAMIAAVRG
;
A
#
# COMPACT_ATOMS: atom_id res chain seq x y z
N MET A 1 -0.03 -10.18 -21.64
CA MET A 1 0.67 -10.78 -20.47
C MET A 1 -0.38 -11.05 -19.39
N ASP A 2 -0.32 -12.22 -18.74
CA ASP A 2 -1.28 -12.62 -17.71
C ASP A 2 -1.13 -11.71 -16.48
N ILE A 3 -2.16 -10.92 -16.17
CA ILE A 3 -2.20 -10.01 -15.01
C ILE A 3 -2.09 -10.80 -13.70
N ALA A 4 -2.73 -11.97 -13.63
CA ALA A 4 -2.71 -12.77 -12.41
C ALA A 4 -1.30 -13.31 -12.08
N ALA A 5 -0.46 -13.50 -13.07
CA ALA A 5 0.95 -13.88 -12.87
C ALA A 5 1.80 -12.75 -12.26
N ARG A 6 1.27 -11.52 -12.26
CA ARG A 6 1.91 -10.34 -11.68
C ARG A 6 1.37 -9.98 -10.29
N LEU A 7 0.48 -10.81 -9.74
CA LEU A 7 -0.19 -10.58 -8.46
C LEU A 7 0.12 -11.71 -7.49
N GLU A 8 0.40 -11.36 -6.26
CA GLU A 8 0.64 -12.30 -5.17
C GLU A 8 -0.09 -11.85 -3.90
N ALA A 9 -0.53 -12.80 -3.09
CA ALA A 9 -1.07 -12.55 -1.76
C ALA A 9 -0.30 -13.40 -0.73
N VAL A 10 0.29 -12.74 0.26
CA VAL A 10 1.10 -13.40 1.30
C VAL A 10 0.63 -13.00 2.69
N GLU A 11 0.80 -13.90 3.64
CA GLU A 11 0.68 -13.62 5.08
C GLU A 11 2.10 -13.44 5.62
N ALA A 12 2.51 -12.20 5.87
CA ALA A 12 3.86 -11.88 6.30
C ALA A 12 3.93 -10.52 7.00
N ASP A 13 5.03 -10.28 7.67
CA ASP A 13 5.44 -8.95 8.12
C ASP A 13 6.07 -8.20 6.93
N ILE A 14 5.43 -7.14 6.48
CA ILE A 14 5.86 -6.36 5.30
C ILE A 14 7.28 -5.79 5.47
N THR A 15 7.72 -5.54 6.70
CA THR A 15 9.06 -5.01 7.00
C THR A 15 10.19 -6.01 6.75
N THR A 16 9.86 -7.28 6.53
CA THR A 16 10.84 -8.35 6.25
C THR A 16 11.07 -8.59 4.76
N LEU A 17 10.28 -7.99 3.89
CA LEU A 17 10.31 -8.25 2.46
C LEU A 17 11.53 -7.58 1.79
N ALA A 18 12.38 -8.39 1.17
CA ALA A 18 13.55 -7.92 0.41
C ALA A 18 13.15 -7.68 -1.06
N ILE A 19 12.41 -6.62 -1.30
CA ILE A 19 11.86 -6.19 -2.59
C ILE A 19 12.21 -4.73 -2.86
N ASP A 20 11.84 -4.20 -4.03
CA ASP A 20 12.18 -2.82 -4.36
C ASP A 20 11.48 -1.82 -3.45
N ALA A 21 10.17 -1.97 -3.24
CA ALA A 21 9.41 -1.05 -2.38
C ALA A 21 8.34 -1.74 -1.54
N ILE A 22 8.15 -1.25 -0.33
CA ILE A 22 6.97 -1.51 0.49
C ILE A 22 6.16 -0.22 0.65
N VAL A 23 4.85 -0.36 0.81
CA VAL A 23 3.95 0.76 1.03
C VAL A 23 3.62 0.89 2.52
N ASN A 24 3.65 2.12 3.02
CA ASN A 24 3.27 2.48 4.38
C ASN A 24 1.92 3.19 4.39
N ALA A 25 1.06 2.81 5.32
CA ALA A 25 -0.18 3.52 5.66
C ALA A 25 0.15 4.59 6.71
N ALA A 26 0.45 5.81 6.25
CA ALA A 26 0.84 6.95 7.06
C ALA A 26 -0.38 7.79 7.50
N ASN A 27 -0.16 8.74 8.40
CA ASN A 27 -1.09 9.84 8.67
C ASN A 27 -0.65 11.12 7.94
N SER A 28 -1.56 12.08 7.80
CA SER A 28 -1.32 13.29 6.99
C SER A 28 -0.16 14.15 7.50
N HIS A 29 0.08 14.18 8.80
CA HIS A 29 1.19 14.95 9.39
C HIS A 29 2.52 14.17 9.42
N LEU A 30 2.54 12.94 8.89
CA LEU A 30 3.71 12.06 8.84
C LEU A 30 4.36 11.83 10.21
N MET A 31 3.54 11.89 11.26
CA MET A 31 3.96 11.63 12.62
C MET A 31 4.05 10.13 12.91
N PRO A 32 4.91 9.71 13.84
CA PRO A 32 4.97 8.32 14.25
C PRO A 32 3.61 7.81 14.72
N GLY A 33 3.16 6.69 14.14
CA GLY A 33 1.91 6.00 14.46
C GLY A 33 2.14 4.58 14.92
N GLY A 34 1.04 3.83 15.08
CA GLY A 34 1.05 2.41 15.41
C GLY A 34 0.95 1.51 14.17
N GLY A 35 0.62 0.24 14.39
CA GLY A 35 0.40 -0.72 13.32
C GLY A 35 1.58 -0.85 12.36
N VAL A 36 1.30 -0.85 11.06
CA VAL A 36 2.33 -0.99 10.02
C VAL A 36 3.29 0.20 10.01
N ASP A 37 2.81 1.42 10.25
CA ASP A 37 3.66 2.62 10.31
C ASP A 37 4.71 2.50 11.42
N GLY A 38 4.28 2.12 12.62
CA GLY A 38 5.19 1.89 13.75
C GLY A 38 6.21 0.80 13.48
N ALA A 39 5.81 -0.31 12.88
CA ALA A 39 6.71 -1.40 12.53
C ALA A 39 7.75 -0.99 11.48
N ILE A 40 7.33 -0.27 10.44
CA ILE A 40 8.24 0.23 9.39
C ILE A 40 9.24 1.21 9.99
N ARG A 41 8.81 2.19 10.78
CA ARG A 41 9.68 3.19 11.42
C ARG A 41 10.70 2.55 12.35
N LYS A 42 10.24 1.62 13.19
CA LYS A 42 11.12 0.90 14.12
C LYS A 42 12.23 0.16 13.38
N ARG A 43 11.92 -0.50 12.28
CA ARG A 43 12.89 -1.28 11.52
C ARG A 43 13.77 -0.43 10.61
N ALA A 44 13.21 0.62 9.98
CA ALA A 44 13.94 1.53 9.11
C ALA A 44 14.99 2.36 9.87
N GLY A 45 14.68 2.72 11.11
CA GLY A 45 15.54 3.53 11.94
C GLY A 45 15.22 5.02 11.91
N ARG A 46 15.99 5.80 12.66
CA ARG A 46 15.76 7.22 12.91
C ARG A 46 15.80 8.07 11.63
N GLU A 47 16.61 7.68 10.68
CA GLU A 47 16.79 8.42 9.41
C GLU A 47 15.46 8.58 8.65
N LEU A 48 14.58 7.55 8.70
CA LEU A 48 13.25 7.65 8.12
C LEU A 48 12.38 8.69 8.84
N ASP A 49 12.41 8.72 10.18
CA ASP A 49 11.67 9.71 10.97
C ASP A 49 12.13 11.13 10.66
N ASP A 50 13.43 11.34 10.53
CA ASP A 50 14.01 12.65 10.20
C ASP A 50 13.60 13.10 8.80
N GLU A 51 13.54 12.19 7.82
CA GLU A 51 13.09 12.50 6.47
C GLU A 51 11.60 12.84 6.41
N LEU A 52 10.76 12.05 7.06
CA LEU A 52 9.33 12.31 7.11
C LEU A 52 8.99 13.61 7.85
N ARG A 53 9.76 13.96 8.88
CA ARG A 53 9.63 15.24 9.57
C ARG A 53 9.97 16.41 8.64
N ARG A 54 10.99 16.27 7.79
CA ARG A 54 11.32 17.29 6.79
C ARG A 54 10.26 17.41 5.69
N ALA A 55 9.66 16.30 5.28
CA ALA A 55 8.54 16.30 4.33
C ALA A 55 7.29 17.00 4.91
N GLY A 56 7.02 16.80 6.18
CA GLY A 56 6.07 17.54 7.01
C GLY A 56 4.59 17.20 6.80
N PHE A 57 4.14 16.94 5.58
CA PHE A 57 2.73 16.69 5.26
C PHE A 57 2.55 15.85 3.99
N CYS A 58 1.52 15.02 4.01
CA CYS A 58 1.01 14.29 2.85
C CYS A 58 -0.52 14.28 2.93
N ALA A 59 -1.19 14.77 1.89
CA ALA A 59 -2.65 14.83 1.87
C ALA A 59 -3.27 13.43 1.72
N GLU A 60 -4.50 13.27 2.16
CA GLU A 60 -5.26 12.04 1.94
C GLU A 60 -5.36 11.71 0.45
N GLY A 61 -5.06 10.49 0.09
CA GLY A 61 -5.02 10.01 -1.29
C GLY A 61 -3.71 10.27 -2.03
N ASP A 62 -2.83 11.10 -1.49
CA ASP A 62 -1.51 11.35 -2.06
C ASP A 62 -0.48 10.33 -1.56
N ALA A 63 0.70 10.35 -2.16
CA ALA A 63 1.80 9.50 -1.79
C ALA A 63 3.15 10.21 -1.96
N LEU A 64 4.13 9.81 -1.17
CA LEU A 64 5.53 10.22 -1.30
C LEU A 64 6.46 9.02 -1.13
N ILE A 65 7.66 9.11 -1.67
CA ILE A 65 8.66 8.04 -1.64
C ILE A 65 9.89 8.46 -0.83
N THR A 66 10.40 7.53 -0.04
CA THR A 66 11.67 7.67 0.71
C THR A 66 12.54 6.44 0.48
N PRO A 67 13.85 6.53 0.76
CA PRO A 67 14.66 5.33 0.92
C PRO A 67 14.14 4.42 2.05
N GLY A 68 14.46 3.13 1.96
CA GLY A 68 14.11 2.15 3.00
C GLY A 68 15.02 2.14 4.22
N TYR A 69 16.17 2.82 4.15
CA TYR A 69 17.19 2.86 5.20
C TYR A 69 17.60 1.46 5.67
N ARG A 70 17.29 1.07 6.91
CA ARG A 70 17.65 -0.26 7.46
C ARG A 70 16.68 -1.37 7.09
N LEU A 71 15.62 -1.06 6.35
CA LEU A 71 14.72 -2.09 5.83
C LEU A 71 15.41 -2.91 4.74
N PRO A 72 15.01 -4.20 4.55
CA PRO A 72 15.42 -4.97 3.38
C PRO A 72 14.91 -4.37 2.07
N ALA A 73 13.74 -3.71 2.08
CA ALA A 73 13.21 -2.99 0.92
C ALA A 73 14.04 -1.74 0.62
N ALA A 74 14.30 -1.48 -0.66
CA ALA A 74 15.09 -0.32 -1.08
C ALA A 74 14.37 1.01 -0.84
N TYR A 75 13.04 1.01 -0.99
CA TYR A 75 12.19 2.20 -0.85
C TYR A 75 10.98 1.94 0.03
N VAL A 76 10.44 3.03 0.61
CA VAL A 76 9.12 3.06 1.23
C VAL A 76 8.28 4.11 0.51
N ILE A 77 7.08 3.73 0.08
CA ILE A 77 6.08 4.65 -0.45
C ILE A 77 5.05 4.88 0.64
N HIS A 78 4.93 6.12 1.10
CA HIS A 78 4.01 6.52 2.17
C HIS A 78 2.75 7.09 1.53
N THR A 79 1.57 6.59 1.92
CA THR A 79 0.28 7.11 1.46
C THR A 79 -0.69 7.21 2.62
N VAL A 80 -1.68 8.09 2.50
CA VAL A 80 -2.60 8.45 3.57
C VAL A 80 -4.04 8.15 3.17
N ALA A 81 -4.65 7.16 3.80
CA ALA A 81 -6.07 6.87 3.64
C ALA A 81 -6.91 7.81 4.51
N PRO A 82 -8.16 8.11 4.11
CA PRO A 82 -9.10 8.79 5.00
C PRO A 82 -9.57 7.84 6.11
N VAL A 83 -9.98 8.40 7.24
CA VAL A 83 -10.65 7.65 8.30
C VAL A 83 -12.06 7.30 7.82
N TRP A 84 -12.44 6.02 7.92
CA TRP A 84 -13.76 5.57 7.47
C TRP A 84 -14.90 6.22 8.27
N ALA A 85 -15.78 6.91 7.58
CA ALA A 85 -17.02 7.46 8.13
C ALA A 85 -18.26 6.75 7.56
N GLY A 86 -18.16 6.22 6.35
CA GLY A 86 -19.31 5.59 5.67
C GLY A 86 -20.41 6.60 5.29
N GLY A 87 -21.65 6.11 5.15
CA GLY A 87 -22.80 6.96 4.88
C GLY A 87 -22.62 7.83 3.62
N LYS A 88 -22.93 9.12 3.75
CA LYS A 88 -22.82 10.08 2.64
C LYS A 88 -21.40 10.33 2.15
N GLU A 89 -20.42 10.14 3.03
CA GLU A 89 -18.99 10.33 2.73
C GLU A 89 -18.38 9.16 1.97
N ARG A 90 -19.05 8.01 1.98
CA ARG A 90 -18.54 6.77 1.40
C ARG A 90 -18.04 6.90 -0.04
N PRO A 91 -18.77 7.48 -1.01
CA PRO A 91 -18.28 7.56 -2.39
C PRO A 91 -16.98 8.34 -2.53
N ALA A 92 -16.84 9.47 -1.83
CA ALA A 92 -15.63 10.30 -1.84
C ALA A 92 -14.47 9.58 -1.16
N GLN A 93 -14.72 8.89 -0.05
CA GLN A 93 -13.71 8.11 0.67
C GLN A 93 -13.20 6.91 -0.14
N GLU A 94 -14.08 6.21 -0.84
CA GLU A 94 -13.69 5.10 -1.74
C GLU A 94 -12.78 5.59 -2.87
N GLN A 95 -13.09 6.75 -3.48
CA GLN A 95 -12.22 7.39 -4.47
C GLN A 95 -10.86 7.78 -3.89
N THR A 96 -10.84 8.31 -2.67
CA THR A 96 -9.60 8.69 -1.99
C THR A 96 -8.73 7.47 -1.67
N LEU A 97 -9.33 6.37 -1.20
CA LEU A 97 -8.59 5.12 -0.98
C LEU A 97 -8.04 4.56 -2.30
N ALA A 98 -8.81 4.58 -3.37
CA ALA A 98 -8.33 4.18 -4.69
C ALA A 98 -7.13 5.04 -5.15
N ARG A 99 -7.16 6.34 -4.88
CA ARG A 99 -6.02 7.24 -5.16
C ARG A 99 -4.76 6.87 -4.39
N CYS A 100 -4.87 6.37 -3.15
CA CYS A 100 -3.72 5.89 -2.39
C CYS A 100 -2.96 4.81 -3.18
N TYR A 101 -3.67 3.82 -3.69
CA TYR A 101 -3.07 2.75 -4.50
C TYR A 101 -2.55 3.27 -5.85
N ALA A 102 -3.35 4.07 -6.55
CA ALA A 102 -2.99 4.60 -7.87
C ALA A 102 -1.75 5.50 -7.81
N ASN A 103 -1.67 6.40 -6.82
CA ASN A 103 -0.52 7.30 -6.65
C ASN A 103 0.74 6.56 -6.20
N ALA A 104 0.59 5.54 -5.34
CA ALA A 104 1.71 4.68 -4.97
C ALA A 104 2.28 3.92 -6.17
N LEU A 105 1.42 3.36 -7.01
CA LEU A 105 1.83 2.67 -8.24
C LEU A 105 2.45 3.61 -9.27
N LYS A 106 1.92 4.83 -9.39
CA LYS A 106 2.51 5.87 -10.25
C LYS A 106 3.93 6.21 -9.81
N LEU A 107 4.14 6.42 -8.51
CA LEU A 107 5.50 6.65 -7.98
C LEU A 107 6.42 5.44 -8.22
N ALA A 108 5.89 4.22 -8.11
CA ALA A 108 6.65 3.03 -8.42
C ALA A 108 7.11 2.99 -9.88
N ASP A 109 6.21 3.31 -10.82
CA ASP A 109 6.56 3.38 -12.25
C ASP A 109 7.60 4.47 -12.54
N GLU A 110 7.43 5.67 -11.97
CA GLU A 110 8.37 6.80 -12.11
C GLU A 110 9.77 6.51 -11.56
N ASN A 111 9.87 5.61 -10.58
CA ASN A 111 11.14 5.20 -9.97
C ASN A 111 11.65 3.83 -10.45
N ASN A 112 11.07 3.26 -11.52
CA ASN A 112 11.43 1.96 -12.08
C ASN A 112 11.37 0.80 -11.07
N ILE A 113 10.45 0.87 -10.11
CA ILE A 113 10.20 -0.17 -9.12
C ILE A 113 9.48 -1.34 -9.80
N ARG A 114 10.05 -2.54 -9.69
CA ARG A 114 9.53 -3.77 -10.32
C ARG A 114 8.79 -4.66 -9.35
N THR A 115 9.10 -4.56 -8.07
CA THR A 115 8.45 -5.34 -7.01
C THR A 115 7.96 -4.40 -5.91
N ILE A 116 6.64 -4.40 -5.67
CA ILE A 116 6.01 -3.55 -4.66
C ILE A 116 5.04 -4.36 -3.81
N ALA A 117 5.04 -4.14 -2.51
CA ALA A 117 4.10 -4.75 -1.58
C ALA A 117 3.22 -3.71 -0.89
N PHE A 118 1.93 -3.99 -0.85
CA PHE A 118 0.92 -3.18 -0.14
C PHE A 118 0.45 -3.88 1.12
N PRO A 119 0.33 -3.16 2.24
CA PRO A 119 -0.45 -3.63 3.39
C PRO A 119 -1.95 -3.46 3.10
N SER A 120 -2.80 -3.95 3.98
CA SER A 120 -4.25 -3.69 3.93
C SER A 120 -4.55 -2.26 4.39
N ILE A 121 -4.35 -1.28 3.50
CA ILE A 121 -4.46 0.14 3.82
C ILE A 121 -5.85 0.47 4.36
N GLY A 122 -5.90 1.19 5.47
CA GLY A 122 -7.12 1.71 6.09
C GLY A 122 -7.86 0.75 7.01
N THR A 123 -7.53 -0.54 7.03
CA THR A 123 -8.28 -1.56 7.79
C THR A 123 -7.93 -1.64 9.28
N GLY A 124 -6.89 -0.95 9.71
CA GLY A 124 -6.51 -0.83 11.12
C GLY A 124 -7.29 0.27 11.85
N ALA A 125 -6.56 1.23 12.43
CA ALA A 125 -7.13 2.33 13.20
C ALA A 125 -8.13 3.21 12.42
N TYR A 126 -8.04 3.23 11.08
CA TYR A 126 -8.95 4.00 10.22
C TYR A 126 -10.27 3.28 9.90
N ARG A 127 -10.44 2.05 10.37
CA ARG A 127 -11.72 1.30 10.46
C ARG A 127 -12.43 1.01 9.14
N TRP A 128 -11.72 0.97 8.02
CA TRP A 128 -12.32 0.52 6.77
C TRP A 128 -12.83 -0.91 6.87
N PRO A 129 -14.05 -1.20 6.37
CA PRO A 129 -14.50 -2.58 6.20
C PRO A 129 -13.50 -3.34 5.32
N THR A 130 -13.05 -4.50 5.77
CA THR A 130 -11.96 -5.23 5.12
C THR A 130 -12.28 -5.69 3.71
N ASP A 131 -13.52 -6.09 3.46
CA ASP A 131 -14.02 -6.49 2.13
C ASP A 131 -14.08 -5.29 1.15
N VAL A 132 -14.58 -4.15 1.60
CA VAL A 132 -14.65 -2.91 0.80
C VAL A 132 -13.24 -2.42 0.46
N ALA A 133 -12.38 -2.32 1.45
CA ALA A 133 -10.99 -1.87 1.25
C ALA A 133 -10.20 -2.81 0.32
N ALA A 134 -10.34 -4.12 0.49
CA ALA A 134 -9.66 -5.10 -0.35
C ALA A 134 -10.13 -5.04 -1.81
N LYS A 135 -11.45 -4.86 -2.04
CA LYS A 135 -11.97 -4.71 -3.40
C LYS A 135 -11.43 -3.47 -4.10
N ILE A 136 -11.41 -2.33 -3.42
CA ILE A 136 -10.86 -1.07 -3.95
C ILE A 136 -9.37 -1.24 -4.29
N ALA A 137 -8.59 -1.82 -3.38
CA ALA A 137 -7.19 -2.11 -3.59
C ALA A 137 -6.97 -2.98 -4.82
N PHE A 138 -7.66 -4.09 -4.90
CA PHE A 138 -7.52 -5.06 -5.98
C PHE A 138 -7.91 -4.47 -7.33
N ASP A 139 -9.09 -3.85 -7.43
CA ASP A 139 -9.57 -3.26 -8.68
C ASP A 139 -8.64 -2.15 -9.19
N THR A 140 -8.11 -1.32 -8.28
CA THR A 140 -7.17 -0.25 -8.62
C THR A 140 -5.84 -0.80 -9.13
N VAL A 141 -5.28 -1.79 -8.43
CA VAL A 141 -4.03 -2.45 -8.83
C VAL A 141 -4.18 -3.13 -10.19
N VAL A 142 -5.22 -3.94 -10.37
CA VAL A 142 -5.49 -4.62 -11.65
C VAL A 142 -5.68 -3.61 -12.79
N GLY A 143 -6.43 -2.55 -12.55
CA GLY A 143 -6.64 -1.47 -13.52
C GLY A 143 -5.33 -0.77 -13.89
N HIS A 144 -4.43 -0.54 -12.94
CA HIS A 144 -3.11 0.02 -13.20
C HIS A 144 -2.24 -0.93 -14.03
N LEU A 145 -2.13 -2.20 -13.62
CA LEU A 145 -1.32 -3.20 -14.30
C LEU A 145 -1.74 -3.45 -15.77
N LYS A 146 -3.02 -3.24 -16.08
CA LYS A 146 -3.54 -3.33 -17.46
C LYS A 146 -3.12 -2.17 -18.36
N ARG A 147 -2.83 -1.01 -17.77
CA ARG A 147 -2.50 0.23 -18.50
C ARG A 147 -1.03 0.58 -18.48
N SER A 148 -0.30 0.11 -17.47
CA SER A 148 1.13 0.41 -17.31
C SER A 148 1.98 -0.45 -18.23
N ASP A 149 2.93 0.18 -18.91
CA ASP A 149 3.97 -0.48 -19.68
C ASP A 149 5.08 -1.06 -18.79
N VAL A 150 5.14 -0.62 -17.53
CA VAL A 150 6.09 -1.14 -16.54
C VAL A 150 5.65 -2.52 -16.08
N GLN A 151 6.53 -3.49 -16.22
CA GLN A 151 6.26 -4.87 -15.82
C GLN A 151 6.59 -5.08 -14.34
N SER A 152 5.77 -4.51 -13.47
CA SER A 152 5.88 -4.70 -12.04
C SER A 152 5.06 -5.88 -11.54
N THR A 153 5.50 -6.50 -10.45
CA THR A 153 4.73 -7.45 -9.65
C THR A 153 4.25 -6.77 -8.38
N VAL A 154 3.00 -7.04 -8.01
CA VAL A 154 2.36 -6.47 -6.82
C VAL A 154 2.03 -7.58 -5.83
N THR A 155 2.52 -7.43 -4.61
CA THR A 155 2.23 -8.32 -3.49
C THR A 155 1.25 -7.63 -2.54
N PHE A 156 0.11 -8.26 -2.29
CA PHE A 156 -0.77 -7.91 -1.18
C PHE A 156 -0.24 -8.61 0.08
N CYS A 157 0.44 -7.85 0.92
CA CYS A 157 1.05 -8.36 2.15
C CYS A 157 0.08 -8.20 3.31
N CYS A 158 -0.49 -9.31 3.74
CA CYS A 158 -1.53 -9.35 4.75
C CYS A 158 -0.95 -9.75 6.11
N PHE A 159 -1.41 -9.09 7.17
CA PHE A 159 -1.09 -9.48 8.53
C PHE A 159 -1.94 -10.67 8.99
N ALA A 160 -3.19 -10.74 8.54
CA ALA A 160 -4.13 -11.80 8.89
C ALA A 160 -4.34 -12.78 7.73
N ARG A 161 -4.45 -14.07 8.07
CA ARG A 161 -4.72 -15.14 7.11
C ARG A 161 -6.01 -14.91 6.30
N ALA A 162 -7.07 -14.44 6.96
CA ALA A 162 -8.35 -14.17 6.30
C ALA A 162 -8.22 -13.14 5.17
N ASP A 163 -7.40 -12.10 5.35
CA ASP A 163 -7.16 -11.10 4.32
C ASP A 163 -6.33 -11.67 3.17
N ARG A 164 -5.32 -12.47 3.48
CA ARG A 164 -4.54 -13.19 2.46
C ARG A 164 -5.42 -14.10 1.61
N GLU A 165 -6.32 -14.87 2.24
CA GLU A 165 -7.26 -15.75 1.54
C GLU A 165 -8.23 -14.96 0.65
N ARG A 166 -8.69 -13.79 1.09
CA ARG A 166 -9.54 -12.89 0.30
C ARG A 166 -8.84 -12.42 -0.98
N TYR A 167 -7.61 -11.94 -0.89
CA TYR A 167 -6.84 -11.53 -2.07
C TYR A 167 -6.50 -12.72 -2.97
N ALA A 168 -6.16 -13.86 -2.41
CA ALA A 168 -5.89 -15.08 -3.19
C ALA A 168 -7.11 -15.50 -4.03
N ALA A 169 -8.32 -15.40 -3.46
CA ALA A 169 -9.57 -15.69 -4.20
C ALA A 169 -9.81 -14.69 -5.34
N MET A 170 -9.56 -13.40 -5.12
CA MET A 170 -9.68 -12.38 -6.17
C MET A 170 -8.65 -12.59 -7.29
N ILE A 171 -7.41 -12.96 -6.97
CA ILE A 171 -6.38 -13.28 -7.95
C ILE A 171 -6.78 -14.49 -8.79
N ALA A 172 -7.31 -15.53 -8.16
CA ALA A 172 -7.78 -16.72 -8.85
C ALA A 172 -8.92 -16.39 -9.84
N ALA A 173 -9.81 -15.48 -9.48
CA ALA A 173 -10.92 -15.05 -10.34
C ALA A 173 -10.46 -14.27 -11.60
N VAL A 174 -9.29 -13.63 -11.57
CA VAL A 174 -8.74 -12.93 -12.75
C VAL A 174 -8.12 -13.91 -13.75
N ARG A 175 -7.73 -15.12 -13.32
CA ARG A 175 -7.18 -16.17 -14.18
C ARG A 175 -8.22 -16.88 -15.06
N GLY A 176 -9.50 -16.81 -14.66
CA GLY A 176 -10.62 -17.39 -15.41
C GLY A 176 -11.23 -16.40 -16.37
#